data_fd68f5dd281f903265711d53330d192d
#
_entry.id   fd68f5dd281f903265711d53330d192d
#
_cell.length_a   1.000
_cell.length_b   1.000
_cell.length_c   1.000
_cell.angle_alpha   90.00
_cell.angle_beta   90.00
_cell.angle_gamma   90.00
#
_symmetry.space_group_name_H-M   'P 1'
#
loop_
_entity.id
_entity.type
_entity.pdbx_description
1 polymer ?
#
loop_
_entity_poly.entity_id
_entity_poly.type
_entity_poly.pdbx_seq_one_letter_code
_entity_poly.pdbx_strand_id
1 'polypeptide(L)'
;MKAKLRCLPLAIAGVIFLALLAVFAAEYMLTQSLAYKGAASAVFVLFALGFLLFARLRAHGGFPAVKYLVLAAAVCCCIGDIAIERNLIVGVAFFALGNVLYIAAFQSVNSVGWRTVLPALVVAVFAVIWLAVFITPRYTVQASYIPAVVLYILIICIMFGRAMGVAFDGTLDAKTRISVFSGALLFAVSDVFLTIRSGHSGQCTLYCRLNISTYYLAQFFLIFFGLFASMNGGRRLKPQMNVFKRLFCRAFQFCFKVAIPLLPYRQPKPLSGSAEAAELLVSKNKKRVLIVTDANIYKLGLCAPIMAALEERGIESCVYSDTVANPTTANCEEAARLFKERGCDSMIAVGGGSAMDCAKGAGALIIKPKRTLQQMRGVLRVFGKLPLFIAVPTTAGTGSETTIAAVIVDDKTRDKFTIISFCLAPHYAILDPEMTVGLPANVTSTTGMDALTHAVEAYIGGSTTRLTRKMAVEAVKIIRANLYTAYTDGKNKYARRRMQYAAYCAGLAFTISYVGYVHAVAHSLGGKYNTPHGLANAVILPYV
;
A
#
# COMPACT_ATOMS: atom_id res chain seq x y z
N MET A 1 4.85 27.69 15.33
CA MET A 1 5.88 28.70 15.58
C MET A 1 7.13 28.12 16.27
N LYS A 2 7.04 27.36 17.37
CA LYS A 2 8.22 26.76 18.07
C LYS A 2 9.10 25.82 17.23
N ALA A 3 8.57 25.13 16.22
CA ALA A 3 9.34 24.25 15.34
C ALA A 3 10.19 25.02 14.30
N LYS A 4 9.72 26.16 13.80
CA LYS A 4 10.48 27.01 12.87
C LYS A 4 11.67 27.70 13.55
N LEU A 5 11.53 28.12 14.79
CA LEU A 5 12.62 28.73 15.57
C LEU A 5 13.73 27.73 15.94
N ARG A 6 13.45 26.43 16.01
CA ARG A 6 14.45 25.39 16.32
C ARG A 6 15.37 25.04 15.13
N CYS A 7 14.97 25.34 13.91
CA CYS A 7 15.78 25.08 12.69
C CYS A 7 16.60 26.29 12.24
N LEU A 8 16.38 27.47 12.81
CA LEU A 8 17.05 28.70 12.40
C LEU A 8 18.58 28.66 12.59
N PRO A 9 19.12 28.19 13.74
CA PRO A 9 20.57 28.11 13.92
C PRO A 9 21.24 27.17 12.90
N LEU A 10 20.55 26.08 12.52
CA LEU A 10 21.05 25.11 11.57
C LEU A 10 21.07 25.66 10.14
N ALA A 11 20.05 26.43 9.78
CA ALA A 11 19.99 27.10 8.48
C ALA A 11 21.09 28.18 8.36
N ILE A 12 21.28 28.97 9.42
CA ILE A 12 22.35 29.99 9.46
C ILE A 12 23.72 29.32 9.35
N ALA A 13 23.99 28.26 10.13
CA ALA A 13 25.24 27.51 10.06
C ALA A 13 25.48 26.93 8.65
N GLY A 14 24.43 26.40 7.99
CA GLY A 14 24.50 25.92 6.62
C GLY A 14 24.86 26.99 5.60
N VAL A 15 24.29 28.20 5.75
CA VAL A 15 24.59 29.36 4.87
C VAL A 15 26.04 29.81 5.08
N ILE A 16 26.50 29.93 6.33
CA ILE A 16 27.89 30.31 6.65
C ILE A 16 28.85 29.27 6.06
N PHE A 17 28.55 28.00 6.21
CA PHE A 17 29.36 26.92 5.63
C PHE A 17 29.47 27.04 4.12
N LEU A 18 28.34 27.20 3.41
CA LEU A 18 28.36 27.35 1.96
C LEU A 18 29.12 28.59 1.51
N ALA A 19 29.01 29.70 2.24
CA ALA A 19 29.74 30.92 1.94
C ALA A 19 31.26 30.73 2.09
N LEU A 20 31.71 30.15 3.20
CA LEU A 20 33.14 29.86 3.41
C LEU A 20 33.68 28.89 2.37
N LEU A 21 32.92 27.83 2.08
CA LEU A 21 33.32 26.84 1.08
C LEU A 21 33.43 27.47 -0.31
N ALA A 22 32.48 28.32 -0.68
CA ALA A 22 32.47 29.05 -1.95
C ALA A 22 33.70 29.99 -2.07
N VAL A 23 34.06 30.72 -1.01
CA VAL A 23 35.23 31.61 -1.00
C VAL A 23 36.49 30.81 -1.22
N PHE A 24 36.77 29.78 -0.41
CA PHE A 24 38.01 28.99 -0.56
C PHE A 24 38.04 28.20 -1.87
N ALA A 25 36.91 27.70 -2.37
CA ALA A 25 36.84 27.05 -3.66
C ALA A 25 37.11 28.03 -4.81
N ALA A 26 36.58 29.27 -4.73
CA ALA A 26 36.85 30.32 -5.72
C ALA A 26 38.34 30.71 -5.73
N GLU A 27 38.96 30.93 -4.56
CA GLU A 27 40.38 31.22 -4.44
C GLU A 27 41.24 30.09 -4.96
N TYR A 28 40.91 28.82 -4.68
CA TYR A 28 41.60 27.70 -5.29
C TYR A 28 41.45 27.69 -6.82
N MET A 29 40.26 27.96 -7.34
CA MET A 29 40.04 28.00 -8.79
C MET A 29 40.84 29.13 -9.48
N LEU A 30 41.12 30.22 -8.78
CA LEU A 30 41.88 31.36 -9.28
C LEU A 30 43.39 31.12 -9.16
N THR A 31 43.86 30.61 -8.03
CA THR A 31 45.28 30.54 -7.69
C THR A 31 45.90 29.16 -7.90
N GLN A 32 45.08 28.11 -8.01
CA GLN A 32 45.50 26.68 -8.01
C GLN A 32 46.37 26.32 -6.80
N SER A 33 46.27 27.09 -5.71
CA SER A 33 47.07 26.88 -4.50
C SER A 33 46.51 25.74 -3.65
N LEU A 34 47.36 24.78 -3.31
CA LEU A 34 47.05 23.66 -2.43
C LEU A 34 46.54 24.11 -1.05
N ALA A 35 47.00 25.27 -0.57
CA ALA A 35 46.53 25.84 0.70
C ALA A 35 45.05 26.16 0.69
N TYR A 36 44.52 26.75 -0.38
CA TYR A 36 43.10 27.06 -0.51
C TYR A 36 42.25 25.78 -0.71
N LYS A 37 42.78 24.80 -1.44
CA LYS A 37 42.12 23.49 -1.58
C LYS A 37 42.00 22.79 -0.22
N GLY A 38 43.10 22.76 0.54
CA GLY A 38 43.13 22.22 1.89
C GLY A 38 42.22 22.97 2.86
N ALA A 39 42.15 24.30 2.76
CA ALA A 39 41.25 25.11 3.56
C ALA A 39 39.78 24.81 3.25
N ALA A 40 39.39 24.69 1.98
CA ALA A 40 38.03 24.28 1.58
C ALA A 40 37.69 22.90 2.13
N SER A 41 38.58 21.95 2.03
CA SER A 41 38.39 20.60 2.54
C SER A 41 38.33 20.54 4.07
N ALA A 42 39.12 21.35 4.76
CA ALA A 42 39.04 21.49 6.22
C ALA A 42 37.67 22.07 6.68
N VAL A 43 37.12 23.01 5.92
CA VAL A 43 35.80 23.61 6.23
C VAL A 43 34.70 22.53 6.28
N PHE A 44 34.63 21.60 5.32
CA PHE A 44 33.59 20.58 5.37
C PHE A 44 33.82 19.54 6.48
N VAL A 45 35.06 19.25 6.87
CA VAL A 45 35.38 18.39 8.03
C VAL A 45 34.98 19.07 9.33
N LEU A 46 35.30 20.34 9.51
CA LEU A 46 34.92 21.13 10.69
C LEU A 46 33.39 21.22 10.81
N PHE A 47 32.71 21.36 9.68
CA PHE A 47 31.26 21.39 9.65
C PHE A 47 30.63 20.04 10.00
N ALA A 48 31.19 18.92 9.50
CA ALA A 48 30.78 17.57 9.88
C ALA A 48 31.01 17.32 11.38
N LEU A 49 32.11 17.79 11.94
CA LEU A 49 32.40 17.72 13.38
C LEU A 49 31.40 18.55 14.20
N GLY A 50 31.11 19.78 13.79
CA GLY A 50 30.11 20.64 14.42
C GLY A 50 28.72 19.98 14.44
N PHE A 51 28.34 19.32 13.34
CA PHE A 51 27.08 18.56 13.26
C PHE A 51 27.09 17.32 14.14
N LEU A 52 28.20 16.62 14.23
CA LEU A 52 28.33 15.50 15.16
C LEU A 52 28.09 15.94 16.61
N LEU A 53 28.70 17.05 17.03
CA LEU A 53 28.50 17.62 18.36
C LEU A 53 27.04 18.07 18.57
N PHE A 54 26.45 18.77 17.59
CA PHE A 54 25.05 19.18 17.65
C PHE A 54 24.08 17.97 17.72
N ALA A 55 24.33 16.95 16.91
CA ALA A 55 23.53 15.71 16.93
C ALA A 55 23.69 14.95 18.26
N ARG A 56 24.87 14.99 18.89
CA ARG A 56 25.10 14.36 20.21
C ARG A 56 24.27 15.00 21.30
N LEU A 57 24.07 16.32 21.23
CA LEU A 57 23.29 17.08 22.22
C LEU A 57 21.77 16.98 22.04
N ARG A 58 21.27 16.61 20.85
CA ARG A 58 19.84 16.67 20.51
C ARG A 58 19.24 15.38 19.96
N ALA A 59 20.03 14.33 19.71
CA ALA A 59 19.51 13.10 19.09
C ALA A 59 18.83 12.20 20.15
N HIS A 60 17.54 12.06 20.02
CA HIS A 60 16.74 11.06 20.70
C HIS A 60 16.17 10.09 19.65
N GLY A 61 16.94 9.05 19.26
CA GLY A 61 16.42 7.93 18.49
C GLY A 61 16.73 7.83 16.99
N GLY A 62 17.83 8.41 16.50
CA GLY A 62 18.33 8.23 15.13
C GLY A 62 19.28 7.06 14.95
N PHE A 63 19.87 6.95 13.75
CA PHE A 63 20.91 5.98 13.44
C PHE A 63 22.29 6.46 13.98
N PRO A 64 22.73 6.03 15.15
CA PRO A 64 23.87 6.65 15.84
C PRO A 64 25.20 6.47 15.10
N ALA A 65 25.36 5.39 14.32
CA ALA A 65 26.59 5.11 13.58
C ALA A 65 26.79 6.05 12.37
N VAL A 66 25.71 6.53 11.74
CA VAL A 66 25.77 7.32 10.50
C VAL A 66 26.63 8.57 10.64
N LYS A 67 26.48 9.32 11.73
CA LYS A 67 27.22 10.58 11.95
C LYS A 67 28.73 10.37 12.07
N TYR A 68 29.17 9.25 12.66
CA TYR A 68 30.59 8.91 12.76
C TYR A 68 31.15 8.45 11.42
N LEU A 69 30.40 7.64 10.68
CA LEU A 69 30.79 7.16 9.36
C LEU A 69 30.89 8.31 8.35
N VAL A 70 29.94 9.25 8.37
CA VAL A 70 29.98 10.44 7.50
C VAL A 70 31.14 11.36 7.87
N LEU A 71 31.44 11.56 9.15
CA LEU A 71 32.62 12.33 9.56
C LEU A 71 33.91 11.66 9.10
N ALA A 72 34.06 10.35 9.31
CA ALA A 72 35.21 9.60 8.86
C ALA A 72 35.40 9.66 7.33
N ALA A 73 34.28 9.55 6.57
CA ALA A 73 34.27 9.71 5.13
C ALA A 73 34.75 11.11 4.70
N ALA A 74 34.25 12.16 5.36
CA ALA A 74 34.67 13.53 5.11
C ALA A 74 36.18 13.74 5.37
N VAL A 75 36.71 13.16 6.45
CA VAL A 75 38.16 13.21 6.74
C VAL A 75 38.98 12.49 5.65
N CYS A 76 38.55 11.30 5.21
CA CYS A 76 39.22 10.60 4.11
C CYS A 76 39.20 11.41 2.82
N CYS A 77 38.05 12.01 2.48
CA CYS A 77 37.95 12.88 1.31
C CYS A 77 38.86 14.13 1.40
N CYS A 78 38.95 14.74 2.59
CA CYS A 78 39.87 15.86 2.82
C CYS A 78 41.34 15.46 2.61
N ILE A 79 41.77 14.30 3.13
CA ILE A 79 43.12 13.77 2.90
C ILE A 79 43.31 13.47 1.40
N GLY A 80 42.27 12.90 0.75
CA GLY A 80 42.28 12.63 -0.69
C GLY A 80 42.49 13.89 -1.53
N ASP A 81 41.83 15.00 -1.18
CA ASP A 81 41.99 16.30 -1.85
C ASP A 81 43.40 16.82 -1.83
N ILE A 82 44.09 16.66 -0.71
CA ILE A 82 45.49 17.09 -0.55
C ILE A 82 46.45 16.11 -1.23
N ALA A 83 46.18 14.82 -1.07
CA ALA A 83 47.04 13.75 -1.58
C ALA A 83 47.04 13.67 -3.12
N ILE A 84 45.91 13.91 -3.78
CA ILE A 84 45.76 13.77 -5.23
C ILE A 84 46.64 14.74 -6.02
N GLU A 85 46.98 15.89 -5.46
CA GLU A 85 47.87 16.88 -6.09
C GLU A 85 49.35 16.44 -6.04
N ARG A 86 49.69 15.53 -5.11
CA ARG A 86 51.05 15.00 -4.96
C ARG A 86 51.23 13.61 -5.59
N ASN A 87 50.22 12.76 -5.40
CA ASN A 87 50.24 11.39 -5.90
C ASN A 87 48.80 10.95 -6.20
N LEU A 88 48.50 10.74 -7.48
CA LEU A 88 47.18 10.36 -7.95
C LEU A 88 46.65 9.07 -7.29
N ILE A 89 47.50 8.04 -7.15
CA ILE A 89 47.08 6.75 -6.58
C ILE A 89 46.70 6.90 -5.12
N VAL A 90 47.49 7.62 -4.34
CA VAL A 90 47.23 7.85 -2.91
C VAL A 90 45.94 8.66 -2.75
N GLY A 91 45.72 9.70 -3.56
CA GLY A 91 44.50 10.49 -3.54
C GLY A 91 43.27 9.65 -3.86
N VAL A 92 43.31 8.86 -4.92
CA VAL A 92 42.22 7.95 -5.32
C VAL A 92 41.95 6.91 -4.24
N ALA A 93 42.96 6.37 -3.58
CA ALA A 93 42.78 5.41 -2.48
C ALA A 93 42.03 6.02 -1.29
N PHE A 94 42.32 7.27 -0.90
CA PHE A 94 41.57 7.96 0.15
C PHE A 94 40.13 8.29 -0.26
N PHE A 95 39.89 8.69 -1.51
CA PHE A 95 38.54 8.86 -2.01
C PHE A 95 37.76 7.54 -2.05
N ALA A 96 38.41 6.44 -2.46
CA ALA A 96 37.81 5.10 -2.41
C ALA A 96 37.38 4.71 -0.99
N LEU A 97 38.26 4.94 -0.01
CA LEU A 97 37.98 4.69 1.40
C LEU A 97 36.82 5.57 1.91
N GLY A 98 36.80 6.86 1.53
CA GLY A 98 35.69 7.76 1.83
C GLY A 98 34.34 7.25 1.28
N ASN A 99 34.33 6.78 0.03
CA ASN A 99 33.13 6.21 -0.59
C ASN A 99 32.69 4.89 0.08
N VAL A 100 33.62 4.03 0.51
CA VAL A 100 33.30 2.82 1.30
C VAL A 100 32.65 3.19 2.64
N LEU A 101 33.12 4.24 3.31
CA LEU A 101 32.51 4.73 4.54
C LEU A 101 31.10 5.32 4.30
N TYR A 102 30.87 6.01 3.18
CA TYR A 102 29.53 6.42 2.78
C TYR A 102 28.63 5.21 2.49
N ILE A 103 29.13 4.17 1.82
CA ILE A 103 28.38 2.92 1.62
C ILE A 103 27.99 2.32 2.99
N ALA A 104 28.89 2.26 3.95
CA ALA A 104 28.61 1.77 5.31
C ALA A 104 27.57 2.64 6.03
N ALA A 105 27.62 3.98 5.87
CA ALA A 105 26.63 4.89 6.41
C ALA A 105 25.23 4.65 5.81
N PHE A 106 25.13 4.47 4.50
CA PHE A 106 23.88 4.15 3.82
C PHE A 106 23.35 2.77 4.21
N GLN A 107 24.25 1.78 4.36
CA GLN A 107 23.94 0.43 4.83
C GLN A 107 23.33 0.43 6.24
N SER A 108 23.82 1.28 7.13
CA SER A 108 23.31 1.37 8.51
C SER A 108 21.90 1.97 8.59
N VAL A 109 21.43 2.66 7.54
CA VAL A 109 20.10 3.26 7.45
C VAL A 109 19.11 2.31 6.76
N ASN A 110 19.55 1.60 5.71
CA ASN A 110 18.68 0.72 4.92
C ASN A 110 19.41 -0.56 4.52
N SER A 111 18.76 -1.73 4.68
CA SER A 111 19.31 -3.04 4.31
C SER A 111 19.42 -3.21 2.78
N VAL A 112 20.28 -4.15 2.36
CA VAL A 112 20.46 -4.48 0.93
C VAL A 112 19.20 -5.13 0.36
N GLY A 113 18.76 -4.64 -0.80
CA GLY A 113 17.66 -5.23 -1.56
C GLY A 113 17.87 -5.03 -3.06
N TRP A 114 17.15 -5.72 -3.92
CA TRP A 114 17.25 -5.60 -5.38
C TRP A 114 17.11 -4.16 -5.89
N ARG A 115 16.38 -3.30 -5.15
CA ARG A 115 16.22 -1.86 -5.46
C ARG A 115 17.50 -1.05 -5.31
N THR A 116 18.52 -1.59 -4.66
CA THR A 116 19.84 -0.96 -4.53
C THR A 116 20.82 -1.54 -5.53
N VAL A 117 20.63 -2.81 -5.90
CA VAL A 117 21.51 -3.53 -6.84
C VAL A 117 21.25 -3.10 -8.28
N LEU A 118 20.00 -3.00 -8.69
CA LEU A 118 19.67 -2.66 -10.08
C LEU A 118 20.18 -1.26 -10.50
N PRO A 119 19.97 -0.17 -9.74
CA PRO A 119 20.56 1.12 -10.07
C PRO A 119 22.09 1.12 -10.10
N ALA A 120 22.74 0.38 -9.21
CA ALA A 120 24.18 0.24 -9.21
C ALA A 120 24.70 -0.44 -10.50
N LEU A 121 24.04 -1.51 -10.94
CA LEU A 121 24.36 -2.19 -12.19
C LEU A 121 24.16 -1.28 -13.42
N VAL A 122 23.06 -0.55 -13.48
CA VAL A 122 22.79 0.39 -14.58
C VAL A 122 23.87 1.45 -14.66
N VAL A 123 24.23 2.06 -13.53
CA VAL A 123 25.29 3.08 -13.49
C VAL A 123 26.66 2.46 -13.84
N ALA A 124 26.94 1.22 -13.39
CA ALA A 124 28.18 0.52 -13.75
C ALA A 124 28.28 0.27 -15.25
N VAL A 125 27.20 -0.18 -15.90
CA VAL A 125 27.17 -0.38 -17.37
C VAL A 125 27.42 0.94 -18.10
N PHE A 126 26.73 2.03 -17.70
CA PHE A 126 26.98 3.36 -18.28
C PHE A 126 28.42 3.84 -18.07
N ALA A 127 28.99 3.62 -16.89
CA ALA A 127 30.37 3.99 -16.59
C ALA A 127 31.38 3.20 -17.45
N VAL A 128 31.14 1.91 -17.64
CA VAL A 128 31.99 1.07 -18.52
C VAL A 128 31.88 1.50 -19.97
N ILE A 129 30.68 1.76 -20.47
CA ILE A 129 30.46 2.27 -21.84
C ILE A 129 31.14 3.63 -22.00
N TRP A 130 30.99 4.53 -21.04
CA TRP A 130 31.64 5.83 -21.05
C TRP A 130 33.16 5.70 -21.10
N LEU A 131 33.75 4.83 -20.29
CA LEU A 131 35.16 4.56 -20.25
C LEU A 131 35.65 4.02 -21.61
N ALA A 132 34.97 3.03 -22.16
CA ALA A 132 35.34 2.38 -23.42
C ALA A 132 35.21 3.30 -24.63
N VAL A 133 34.12 4.10 -24.72
CA VAL A 133 33.80 4.89 -25.91
C VAL A 133 34.46 6.26 -25.89
N PHE A 134 34.55 6.91 -24.74
CA PHE A 134 34.95 8.31 -24.65
C PHE A 134 36.34 8.52 -24.07
N ILE A 135 36.84 7.62 -23.22
CA ILE A 135 38.12 7.82 -22.52
C ILE A 135 39.26 7.05 -23.18
N THR A 136 39.11 5.74 -23.38
CA THR A 136 40.17 4.90 -23.97
C THR A 136 40.69 5.37 -25.32
N PRO A 137 39.89 5.89 -26.27
CA PRO A 137 40.39 6.37 -27.56
C PRO A 137 41.10 7.73 -27.51
N ARG A 138 40.88 8.52 -26.42
CA ARG A 138 41.35 9.91 -26.33
C ARG A 138 42.48 10.15 -25.33
N TYR A 139 42.73 9.16 -24.46
CA TYR A 139 43.67 9.31 -23.36
C TYR A 139 44.59 8.09 -23.24
N THR A 140 45.86 8.30 -23.25
CA THR A 140 46.88 7.30 -22.91
C THR A 140 46.94 7.16 -21.38
N VAL A 141 46.01 6.39 -20.81
CA VAL A 141 46.14 5.99 -19.40
C VAL A 141 47.27 4.97 -19.31
N GLN A 142 48.26 5.25 -18.47
CA GLN A 142 49.34 4.30 -18.22
C GLN A 142 48.73 2.97 -17.74
N ALA A 143 49.04 1.86 -18.39
CA ALA A 143 48.37 0.56 -18.17
C ALA A 143 48.38 0.12 -16.69
N SER A 144 49.37 0.52 -15.93
CA SER A 144 49.50 0.26 -14.49
C SER A 144 48.39 0.90 -13.63
N TYR A 145 47.69 1.94 -14.10
CA TYR A 145 46.64 2.62 -13.36
C TYR A 145 45.23 2.08 -13.64
N ILE A 146 45.05 1.33 -14.74
CA ILE A 146 43.73 0.82 -15.14
C ILE A 146 43.01 0.02 -14.04
N PRO A 147 43.67 -0.93 -13.32
CA PRO A 147 43.01 -1.68 -12.26
C PRO A 147 42.49 -0.79 -11.12
N ALA A 148 43.27 0.21 -10.72
CA ALA A 148 42.88 1.15 -9.66
C ALA A 148 41.65 2.01 -10.07
N VAL A 149 41.66 2.49 -11.31
CA VAL A 149 40.54 3.27 -11.88
C VAL A 149 39.28 2.43 -11.98
N VAL A 150 39.35 1.19 -12.46
CA VAL A 150 38.22 0.27 -12.55
C VAL A 150 37.62 -0.02 -11.16
N LEU A 151 38.48 -0.33 -10.18
CA LEU A 151 38.08 -0.57 -8.80
C LEU A 151 37.36 0.67 -8.21
N TYR A 152 37.91 1.85 -8.45
CA TYR A 152 37.33 3.11 -7.97
C TYR A 152 35.92 3.36 -8.58
N ILE A 153 35.75 3.14 -9.88
CA ILE A 153 34.47 3.26 -10.58
C ILE A 153 33.45 2.28 -9.99
N LEU A 154 33.84 1.03 -9.71
CA LEU A 154 32.95 0.06 -9.09
C LEU A 154 32.46 0.52 -7.71
N ILE A 155 33.39 1.08 -6.89
CA ILE A 155 33.05 1.62 -5.56
C ILE A 155 32.04 2.76 -5.69
N ILE A 156 32.20 3.70 -6.62
CA ILE A 156 31.26 4.80 -6.86
C ILE A 156 29.90 4.28 -7.31
N CYS A 157 29.87 3.30 -8.22
CA CYS A 157 28.61 2.70 -8.67
C CYS A 157 27.85 2.03 -7.52
N ILE A 158 28.56 1.32 -6.63
CA ILE A 158 27.97 0.72 -5.43
C ILE A 158 27.47 1.83 -4.49
N MET A 159 28.27 2.86 -4.25
CA MET A 159 27.90 4.00 -3.41
C MET A 159 26.62 4.67 -3.92
N PHE A 160 26.53 4.98 -5.21
CA PHE A 160 25.37 5.57 -5.81
C PHE A 160 24.13 4.65 -5.74
N GLY A 161 24.28 3.36 -6.03
CA GLY A 161 23.20 2.37 -5.90
C GLY A 161 22.66 2.27 -4.47
N ARG A 162 23.55 2.33 -3.47
CA ARG A 162 23.16 2.36 -2.04
C ARG A 162 22.44 3.66 -1.68
N ALA A 163 22.91 4.79 -2.15
CA ALA A 163 22.26 6.08 -1.98
C ALA A 163 20.84 6.10 -2.56
N MET A 164 20.67 5.52 -3.75
CA MET A 164 19.35 5.34 -4.38
C MET A 164 18.42 4.49 -3.50
N GLY A 165 18.93 3.41 -2.90
CA GLY A 165 18.15 2.59 -1.96
C GLY A 165 17.62 3.40 -0.77
N VAL A 166 18.45 4.24 -0.18
CA VAL A 166 18.05 5.16 0.92
C VAL A 166 17.09 6.25 0.41
N ALA A 167 17.36 6.81 -0.75
CA ALA A 167 16.53 7.87 -1.34
C ALA A 167 15.10 7.40 -1.66
N PHE A 168 14.93 6.13 -2.05
CA PHE A 168 13.62 5.54 -2.32
C PHE A 168 12.97 4.85 -1.11
N ASP A 169 13.60 4.90 0.06
CA ASP A 169 13.00 4.40 1.29
C ASP A 169 11.93 5.37 1.81
N GLY A 170 10.68 5.02 1.56
CA GLY A 170 9.53 5.84 1.98
C GLY A 170 9.33 5.91 3.51
N THR A 171 10.11 5.17 4.30
CA THR A 171 10.06 5.23 5.77
C THR A 171 10.93 6.36 6.35
N LEU A 172 11.81 6.92 5.52
CA LEU A 172 12.68 8.02 5.91
C LEU A 172 12.07 9.38 5.57
N ASP A 173 12.45 10.41 6.32
CA ASP A 173 12.00 11.77 6.06
C ASP A 173 12.55 12.32 4.73
N ALA A 174 11.82 13.26 4.12
CA ALA A 174 12.18 13.80 2.81
C ALA A 174 13.55 14.48 2.79
N LYS A 175 13.95 15.13 3.90
CA LYS A 175 15.24 15.83 3.99
C LYS A 175 16.41 14.84 3.91
N THR A 176 16.33 13.73 4.66
CA THR A 176 17.32 12.63 4.61
C THR A 176 17.41 12.04 3.19
N ARG A 177 16.26 11.79 2.56
CA ARG A 177 16.19 11.19 1.21
C ARG A 177 16.76 12.11 0.13
N ILE A 178 16.37 13.39 0.16
CA ILE A 178 16.88 14.39 -0.80
C ILE A 178 18.38 14.61 -0.62
N SER A 179 18.83 14.73 0.63
CA SER A 179 20.26 14.97 0.90
C SER A 179 21.15 13.81 0.41
N VAL A 180 20.77 12.55 0.67
CA VAL A 180 21.56 11.40 0.20
C VAL A 180 21.60 11.31 -1.32
N PHE A 181 20.44 11.52 -1.97
CA PHE A 181 20.35 11.47 -3.44
C PHE A 181 21.19 12.56 -4.11
N SER A 182 20.96 13.82 -3.69
CA SER A 182 21.68 14.97 -4.25
C SER A 182 23.17 14.86 -4.02
N GLY A 183 23.59 14.44 -2.81
CA GLY A 183 24.99 14.27 -2.49
C GLY A 183 25.68 13.19 -3.33
N ALA A 184 25.09 12.01 -3.45
CA ALA A 184 25.65 10.92 -4.24
C ALA A 184 25.66 11.22 -5.75
N LEU A 185 24.62 11.87 -6.27
CA LEU A 185 24.56 12.27 -7.67
C LEU A 185 25.64 13.30 -8.00
N LEU A 186 25.75 14.36 -7.19
CA LEU A 186 26.77 15.39 -7.40
C LEU A 186 28.18 14.86 -7.26
N PHE A 187 28.39 13.89 -6.36
CA PHE A 187 29.69 13.23 -6.21
C PHE A 187 30.06 12.46 -7.49
N ALA A 188 29.13 11.64 -8.00
CA ALA A 188 29.35 10.90 -9.24
C ALA A 188 29.60 11.85 -10.44
N VAL A 189 28.86 12.94 -10.54
CA VAL A 189 29.04 13.97 -11.58
C VAL A 189 30.41 14.66 -11.45
N SER A 190 30.84 14.96 -10.22
CA SER A 190 32.17 15.51 -9.96
C SER A 190 33.29 14.61 -10.50
N ASP A 191 33.18 13.29 -10.27
CA ASP A 191 34.19 12.34 -10.71
C ASP A 191 34.22 12.20 -12.24
N VAL A 192 33.10 12.36 -12.92
CA VAL A 192 33.10 12.47 -14.40
C VAL A 192 33.89 13.72 -14.84
N PHE A 193 33.66 14.89 -14.22
CA PHE A 193 34.44 16.08 -14.55
C PHE A 193 35.92 15.96 -14.19
N LEU A 194 36.27 15.29 -13.10
CA LEU A 194 37.63 15.01 -12.73
C LEU A 194 38.33 14.16 -13.81
N THR A 195 37.65 13.13 -14.32
CA THR A 195 38.16 12.25 -15.35
C THR A 195 38.37 13.01 -16.66
N ILE A 196 37.43 13.85 -17.07
CA ILE A 196 37.55 14.68 -18.27
C ILE A 196 38.71 15.67 -18.12
N ARG A 197 38.84 16.32 -16.95
CA ARG A 197 39.95 17.23 -16.65
C ARG A 197 41.30 16.56 -16.78
N SER A 198 41.46 15.37 -16.20
CA SER A 198 42.73 14.63 -16.17
C SER A 198 43.19 14.19 -17.55
N GLY A 199 42.30 14.13 -18.53
CA GLY A 199 42.60 13.71 -19.88
C GLY A 199 42.90 14.86 -20.88
N HIS A 200 42.70 16.11 -20.50
CA HIS A 200 43.04 17.24 -21.35
C HIS A 200 44.45 17.77 -21.06
N SER A 201 45.28 17.83 -22.07
CA SER A 201 46.65 18.35 -21.98
C SER A 201 46.74 19.88 -21.80
N GLY A 202 45.63 20.58 -21.83
CA GLY A 202 45.47 22.03 -21.58
C GLY A 202 44.67 22.29 -20.33
N GLN A 203 44.98 23.37 -19.59
CA GLN A 203 44.18 23.81 -18.42
C GLN A 203 42.78 24.20 -18.84
N CYS A 204 41.83 23.23 -18.92
CA CYS A 204 40.43 23.54 -19.15
C CYS A 204 39.78 24.02 -17.84
N THR A 205 39.82 25.33 -17.62
CA THR A 205 39.28 26.01 -16.44
C THR A 205 37.84 25.69 -16.16
N LEU A 206 37.02 25.44 -17.21
CA LEU A 206 35.63 25.09 -17.08
C LEU A 206 35.41 23.73 -16.34
N TYR A 207 36.07 22.67 -16.78
CA TYR A 207 35.95 21.35 -16.15
C TYR A 207 36.51 21.34 -14.73
N CYS A 208 37.57 22.11 -14.46
CA CYS A 208 38.09 22.31 -13.11
C CYS A 208 37.00 22.97 -12.20
N ARG A 209 36.37 24.04 -12.68
CA ARG A 209 35.32 24.74 -11.93
C ARG A 209 34.10 23.85 -11.69
N LEU A 210 33.67 23.10 -12.69
CA LEU A 210 32.53 22.18 -12.56
C LEU A 210 32.85 21.03 -11.59
N ASN A 211 34.03 20.42 -11.68
CA ASN A 211 34.46 19.37 -10.77
C ASN A 211 34.45 19.85 -9.32
N ILE A 212 35.12 20.96 -9.03
CA ILE A 212 35.25 21.48 -7.67
C ILE A 212 33.89 21.91 -7.11
N SER A 213 33.06 22.62 -7.89
CA SER A 213 31.76 23.09 -7.45
C SER A 213 30.83 21.91 -7.15
N THR A 214 30.75 20.89 -8.02
CA THR A 214 29.92 19.72 -7.81
C THR A 214 30.40 18.87 -6.65
N TYR A 215 31.69 18.71 -6.47
CA TYR A 215 32.29 17.95 -5.37
C TYR A 215 32.00 18.56 -4.00
N TYR A 216 32.23 19.87 -3.81
CA TYR A 216 31.99 20.50 -2.53
C TYR A 216 30.49 20.59 -2.20
N LEU A 217 29.66 20.78 -3.22
CA LEU A 217 28.22 20.72 -3.04
C LEU A 217 27.75 19.28 -2.68
N ALA A 218 28.40 18.26 -3.22
CA ALA A 218 28.16 16.86 -2.83
C ALA A 218 28.48 16.63 -1.34
N GLN A 219 29.66 17.11 -0.88
CA GLN A 219 30.05 17.00 0.53
C GLN A 219 29.04 17.71 1.46
N PHE A 220 28.53 18.87 1.05
CA PHE A 220 27.48 19.57 1.77
C PHE A 220 26.25 18.68 1.98
N PHE A 221 25.70 18.10 0.92
CA PHE A 221 24.53 17.25 1.01
C PHE A 221 24.76 15.96 1.79
N LEU A 222 25.92 15.33 1.66
CA LEU A 222 26.28 14.10 2.38
C LEU A 222 26.44 14.34 3.89
N ILE A 223 26.97 15.49 4.29
CA ILE A 223 27.05 15.88 5.71
C ILE A 223 25.66 16.14 6.27
N PHE A 224 24.78 16.84 5.51
CA PHE A 224 23.37 17.03 5.90
C PHE A 224 22.61 15.72 5.98
N PHE A 225 22.87 14.74 5.08
CA PHE A 225 22.34 13.39 5.22
C PHE A 225 22.74 12.79 6.57
N GLY A 226 24.02 12.87 6.95
CA GLY A 226 24.52 12.36 8.23
C GLY A 226 23.79 12.98 9.43
N LEU A 227 23.53 14.29 9.37
CA LEU A 227 22.78 15.01 10.40
C LEU A 227 21.32 14.55 10.47
N PHE A 228 20.60 14.59 9.35
CA PHE A 228 19.17 14.27 9.34
C PHE A 228 18.89 12.82 9.69
N ALA A 229 19.67 11.87 9.17
CA ALA A 229 19.58 10.47 9.52
C ALA A 229 19.84 10.22 11.01
N SER A 230 20.79 10.96 11.61
CA SER A 230 21.10 10.86 13.04
C SER A 230 20.02 11.45 13.93
N MET A 231 19.30 12.49 13.49
CA MET A 231 18.28 13.17 14.27
C MET A 231 16.90 12.54 14.17
N ASN A 232 16.53 12.04 12.99
CA ASN A 232 15.14 11.66 12.63
C ASN A 232 14.92 10.15 12.54
N GLY A 233 15.94 9.33 12.69
CA GLY A 233 15.90 7.89 12.44
C GLY A 233 15.05 7.04 13.40
N GLY A 234 14.30 7.64 14.31
CA GLY A 234 13.39 6.93 15.22
C GLY A 234 11.90 7.15 14.95
N ARG A 235 11.55 8.13 14.15
CA ARG A 235 10.19 8.26 13.64
C ARG A 235 10.11 7.52 12.30
N ARG A 236 9.80 6.23 12.34
CA ARG A 236 9.20 5.58 11.17
C ARG A 236 7.95 6.40 10.85
N LEU A 237 8.10 7.36 9.94
CA LEU A 237 6.95 7.95 9.29
C LEU A 237 6.14 6.77 8.77
N LYS A 238 4.81 6.80 8.97
CA LYS A 238 3.88 5.83 8.38
C LYS A 238 4.40 5.53 6.98
N PRO A 239 4.53 4.27 6.55
CA PRO A 239 5.14 3.94 5.27
C PRO A 239 4.39 4.72 4.18
N GLN A 240 4.98 5.82 3.73
CA GLN A 240 4.40 6.55 2.61
C GLN A 240 4.53 5.62 1.42
N MET A 241 3.38 5.22 0.91
CA MET A 241 3.28 4.35 -0.24
C MET A 241 4.16 4.92 -1.36
N ASN A 242 5.14 4.14 -1.81
CA ASN A 242 6.07 4.52 -2.88
C ASN A 242 5.30 5.18 -4.02
N VAL A 243 5.82 6.27 -4.58
CA VAL A 243 5.18 7.02 -5.68
C VAL A 243 4.72 6.09 -6.80
N PHE A 244 5.52 5.09 -7.16
CA PHE A 244 5.15 4.08 -8.16
C PHE A 244 3.97 3.20 -7.72
N LYS A 245 3.91 2.77 -6.47
CA LYS A 245 2.74 2.06 -5.93
C LYS A 245 1.51 2.93 -5.92
N ARG A 246 1.66 4.20 -5.54
CA ARG A 246 0.56 5.17 -5.54
C ARG A 246 0.07 5.45 -6.96
N LEU A 247 0.97 5.60 -7.93
CA LEU A 247 0.64 5.78 -9.34
C LEU A 247 -0.02 4.51 -9.90
N PHE A 248 0.53 3.33 -9.60
CA PHE A 248 -0.08 2.05 -9.99
C PHE A 248 -1.48 1.89 -9.41
N CYS A 249 -1.69 2.16 -8.11
CA CYS A 249 -3.02 2.06 -7.51
C CYS A 249 -4.00 3.05 -8.14
N ARG A 250 -3.57 4.28 -8.44
CA ARG A 250 -4.40 5.28 -9.12
C ARG A 250 -4.72 4.89 -10.57
N ALA A 251 -3.73 4.41 -11.31
CA ALA A 251 -3.93 3.90 -12.66
C ALA A 251 -4.88 2.69 -12.66
N PHE A 252 -4.69 1.74 -11.73
CA PHE A 252 -5.58 0.60 -11.55
C PHE A 252 -7.02 1.05 -11.23
N GLN A 253 -7.19 1.97 -10.27
CA GLN A 253 -8.51 2.52 -9.92
C GLN A 253 -9.16 3.23 -11.12
N PHE A 254 -8.38 3.99 -11.89
CA PHE A 254 -8.87 4.67 -13.09
C PHE A 254 -9.29 3.67 -14.17
N CYS A 255 -8.44 2.70 -14.51
CA CYS A 255 -8.75 1.65 -15.48
C CYS A 255 -9.99 0.86 -15.06
N PHE A 256 -10.10 0.53 -13.78
CA PHE A 256 -11.26 -0.18 -13.26
C PHE A 256 -12.54 0.66 -13.34
N LYS A 257 -12.46 1.96 -13.01
CA LYS A 257 -13.57 2.90 -13.14
C LYS A 257 -14.10 3.01 -14.59
N VAL A 258 -13.17 3.01 -15.56
CA VAL A 258 -13.52 3.02 -17.00
C VAL A 258 -14.11 1.68 -17.43
N ALA A 259 -13.58 0.57 -16.90
CA ALA A 259 -14.03 -0.78 -17.25
C ALA A 259 -15.39 -1.15 -16.61
N ILE A 260 -15.73 -0.62 -15.43
CA ILE A 260 -16.96 -0.97 -14.70
C ILE A 260 -18.23 -0.92 -15.54
N PRO A 261 -18.50 0.12 -16.37
CA PRO A 261 -19.69 0.15 -17.21
C PRO A 261 -19.74 -0.97 -18.27
N LEU A 262 -18.57 -1.53 -18.63
CA LEU A 262 -18.44 -2.59 -19.62
C LEU A 262 -18.43 -3.99 -18.98
N LEU A 263 -18.32 -4.08 -17.65
CA LEU A 263 -18.26 -5.34 -16.93
C LEU A 263 -19.70 -5.86 -16.66
N PRO A 264 -19.93 -7.17 -16.73
CA PRO A 264 -21.26 -7.77 -16.59
C PRO A 264 -21.73 -7.82 -15.12
N TYR A 265 -21.70 -6.67 -14.43
CA TYR A 265 -22.22 -6.57 -13.07
C TYR A 265 -23.74 -6.54 -13.10
N ARG A 266 -24.35 -7.56 -12.48
CA ARG A 266 -25.79 -7.62 -12.27
C ARG A 266 -26.12 -7.06 -10.90
N GLN A 267 -26.98 -6.04 -10.87
CA GLN A 267 -27.58 -5.57 -9.62
C GLN A 267 -28.70 -6.55 -9.22
N PRO A 268 -28.65 -7.13 -8.02
CA PRO A 268 -29.72 -7.99 -7.52
C PRO A 268 -31.04 -7.22 -7.47
N LYS A 269 -32.12 -7.79 -8.00
CA LYS A 269 -33.42 -7.14 -7.95
C LYS A 269 -34.05 -7.32 -6.56
N PRO A 270 -34.52 -6.25 -5.91
CA PRO A 270 -35.19 -6.38 -4.61
C PRO A 270 -36.55 -7.07 -4.78
N LEU A 271 -36.86 -7.96 -3.85
CA LEU A 271 -38.15 -8.61 -3.68
C LEU A 271 -38.73 -8.23 -2.32
N SER A 272 -40.08 -8.21 -2.21
CA SER A 272 -40.75 -7.74 -1.01
C SER A 272 -40.94 -8.82 0.07
N GLY A 273 -40.85 -10.11 -0.29
CA GLY A 273 -41.03 -11.19 0.66
C GLY A 273 -40.96 -12.59 0.04
N SER A 274 -41.21 -13.59 0.87
CA SER A 274 -41.10 -15.02 0.53
C SER A 274 -42.07 -15.46 -0.55
N ALA A 275 -43.31 -14.95 -0.56
CA ALA A 275 -44.30 -15.30 -1.57
C ALA A 275 -43.87 -14.88 -2.99
N GLU A 276 -43.38 -13.65 -3.15
CA GLU A 276 -42.88 -13.14 -4.43
C GLU A 276 -41.66 -13.97 -4.92
N ALA A 277 -40.80 -14.39 -3.99
CA ALA A 277 -39.66 -15.24 -4.33
C ALA A 277 -40.08 -16.63 -4.82
N ALA A 278 -41.07 -17.24 -4.20
CA ALA A 278 -41.61 -18.53 -4.61
C ALA A 278 -42.30 -18.43 -5.99
N GLU A 279 -43.09 -17.38 -6.25
CA GLU A 279 -43.71 -17.12 -7.57
C GLU A 279 -42.64 -16.93 -8.66
N LEU A 280 -41.59 -16.21 -8.32
CA LEU A 280 -40.44 -16.03 -9.23
C LEU A 280 -39.78 -17.37 -9.59
N LEU A 281 -39.60 -18.26 -8.61
CA LEU A 281 -38.97 -19.58 -8.84
C LEU A 281 -39.87 -20.43 -9.74
N VAL A 282 -41.20 -20.42 -9.54
CA VAL A 282 -42.16 -21.07 -10.44
C VAL A 282 -42.05 -20.51 -11.86
N SER A 283 -42.03 -19.19 -12.01
CA SER A 283 -41.91 -18.53 -13.32
C SER A 283 -40.62 -18.86 -14.05
N LYS A 284 -39.60 -19.30 -13.32
CA LYS A 284 -38.30 -19.74 -13.83
C LYS A 284 -38.18 -21.27 -13.94
N ASN A 285 -39.27 -22.00 -13.79
CA ASN A 285 -39.32 -23.46 -13.82
C ASN A 285 -38.34 -24.12 -12.85
N LYS A 286 -38.17 -23.54 -11.64
CA LYS A 286 -37.33 -24.11 -10.59
C LYS A 286 -38.14 -25.10 -9.76
N LYS A 287 -37.54 -26.26 -9.47
CA LYS A 287 -38.21 -27.36 -8.79
C LYS A 287 -37.58 -27.70 -7.44
N ARG A 288 -36.30 -27.48 -7.27
CA ARG A 288 -35.55 -27.84 -6.05
C ARG A 288 -34.59 -26.74 -5.62
N VAL A 289 -34.74 -26.30 -4.39
CA VAL A 289 -34.00 -25.17 -3.83
C VAL A 289 -33.13 -25.65 -2.69
N LEU A 290 -31.82 -25.29 -2.73
CA LEU A 290 -30.96 -25.37 -1.56
C LEU A 290 -31.12 -24.09 -0.73
N ILE A 291 -31.53 -24.20 0.51
CA ILE A 291 -31.52 -23.11 1.50
C ILE A 291 -30.22 -23.22 2.30
N VAL A 292 -29.37 -22.19 2.22
CA VAL A 292 -28.13 -22.08 2.98
C VAL A 292 -28.32 -21.12 4.13
N THR A 293 -28.08 -21.59 5.36
CA THR A 293 -28.30 -20.79 6.58
C THR A 293 -27.33 -21.22 7.68
N ASP A 294 -27.43 -20.63 8.85
CA ASP A 294 -26.75 -21.08 10.06
C ASP A 294 -27.74 -21.69 11.08
N ALA A 295 -27.20 -22.47 12.03
CA ALA A 295 -28.00 -23.21 13.00
C ALA A 295 -28.88 -22.28 13.87
N ASN A 296 -28.45 -21.06 14.17
CA ASN A 296 -29.22 -20.11 14.98
C ASN A 296 -30.41 -19.55 14.19
N ILE A 297 -30.17 -19.13 12.96
CA ILE A 297 -31.24 -18.61 12.07
C ILE A 297 -32.29 -19.70 11.80
N TYR A 298 -31.82 -20.95 11.60
CA TYR A 298 -32.74 -22.07 11.41
C TYR A 298 -33.59 -22.35 12.67
N LYS A 299 -32.97 -22.40 13.86
CA LYS A 299 -33.66 -22.61 15.15
C LYS A 299 -34.62 -21.48 15.49
N LEU A 300 -34.33 -20.24 15.09
CA LEU A 300 -35.23 -19.08 15.26
C LEU A 300 -36.42 -19.11 14.30
N GLY A 301 -36.52 -20.10 13.42
CA GLY A 301 -37.66 -20.24 12.50
C GLY A 301 -37.66 -19.23 11.35
N LEU A 302 -36.60 -18.46 11.13
CA LEU A 302 -36.54 -17.42 10.08
C LEU A 302 -36.55 -18.01 8.66
N CYS A 303 -36.27 -19.31 8.50
CA CYS A 303 -36.41 -20.00 7.23
C CYS A 303 -37.88 -20.50 6.98
N ALA A 304 -38.70 -20.61 8.00
CA ALA A 304 -40.03 -21.18 7.88
C ALA A 304 -40.95 -20.43 6.87
N PRO A 305 -41.01 -19.09 6.83
CA PRO A 305 -41.85 -18.38 5.87
C PRO A 305 -41.46 -18.67 4.40
N ILE A 306 -40.19 -18.80 4.09
CA ILE A 306 -39.77 -19.10 2.72
C ILE A 306 -39.99 -20.59 2.40
N MET A 307 -39.78 -21.50 3.36
CA MET A 307 -40.06 -22.93 3.17
C MET A 307 -41.54 -23.18 2.91
N ALA A 308 -42.43 -22.58 3.70
CA ALA A 308 -43.87 -22.67 3.50
C ALA A 308 -44.32 -22.12 2.14
N ALA A 309 -43.79 -20.96 1.74
CA ALA A 309 -44.12 -20.36 0.44
C ALA A 309 -43.61 -21.23 -0.75
N LEU A 310 -42.52 -21.95 -0.59
CA LEU A 310 -42.01 -22.90 -1.60
C LEU A 310 -42.92 -24.15 -1.67
N GLU A 311 -43.26 -24.72 -0.51
CA GLU A 311 -44.10 -25.91 -0.40
C GLU A 311 -45.50 -25.69 -1.00
N GLU A 312 -46.15 -24.55 -0.69
CA GLU A 312 -47.44 -24.15 -1.27
C GLU A 312 -47.44 -24.15 -2.81
N ARG A 313 -46.28 -23.97 -3.42
CA ARG A 313 -46.12 -23.92 -4.88
C ARG A 313 -45.45 -25.18 -5.47
N GLY A 314 -45.36 -26.24 -4.66
CA GLY A 314 -44.81 -27.53 -5.08
C GLY A 314 -43.32 -27.51 -5.39
N ILE A 315 -42.57 -26.56 -4.79
CA ILE A 315 -41.10 -26.50 -4.92
C ILE A 315 -40.48 -27.21 -3.72
N GLU A 316 -39.71 -28.25 -3.98
CA GLU A 316 -38.96 -28.95 -2.95
C GLU A 316 -37.81 -28.09 -2.40
N SER A 317 -37.65 -28.06 -1.07
CA SER A 317 -36.52 -27.39 -0.44
C SER A 317 -35.68 -28.36 0.37
N CYS A 318 -34.34 -28.21 0.32
CA CYS A 318 -33.44 -28.83 1.26
C CYS A 318 -32.63 -27.75 1.98
N VAL A 319 -32.29 -28.01 3.25
CA VAL A 319 -31.62 -27.00 4.10
C VAL A 319 -30.22 -27.47 4.46
N TYR A 320 -29.26 -26.57 4.29
CA TYR A 320 -27.93 -26.65 4.87
C TYR A 320 -27.83 -25.60 5.98
N SER A 321 -27.77 -26.04 7.25
CA SER A 321 -27.83 -25.14 8.43
C SER A 321 -26.52 -25.04 9.21
N ASP A 322 -25.44 -25.61 8.72
CA ASP A 322 -24.18 -25.72 9.49
C ASP A 322 -23.14 -24.64 9.13
N THR A 323 -23.59 -23.56 8.51
CA THR A 323 -22.71 -22.41 8.24
C THR A 323 -22.26 -21.77 9.55
N VAL A 324 -20.95 -21.61 9.74
CA VAL A 324 -20.39 -20.93 10.91
C VAL A 324 -20.14 -19.44 10.63
N ALA A 325 -19.97 -18.67 11.70
CA ALA A 325 -19.48 -17.30 11.58
C ALA A 325 -18.10 -17.31 10.89
N ASN A 326 -17.93 -16.52 9.81
CA ASN A 326 -16.83 -16.63 8.88
C ASN A 326 -16.76 -18.03 8.23
N PRO A 327 -17.55 -18.28 7.19
CA PRO A 327 -17.73 -19.61 6.61
C PRO A 327 -16.40 -20.20 6.16
N THR A 328 -16.27 -21.52 6.40
CA THR A 328 -15.04 -22.23 6.07
C THR A 328 -15.11 -22.87 4.69
N THR A 329 -13.97 -23.33 4.18
CA THR A 329 -13.94 -24.12 2.93
C THR A 329 -14.80 -25.35 3.02
N ALA A 330 -14.80 -26.05 4.18
CA ALA A 330 -15.64 -27.23 4.41
C ALA A 330 -17.15 -26.89 4.37
N ASN A 331 -17.58 -25.78 4.95
CA ASN A 331 -18.98 -25.33 4.84
C ASN A 331 -19.42 -25.15 3.38
N CYS A 332 -18.58 -24.50 2.57
CA CYS A 332 -18.89 -24.27 1.16
C CYS A 332 -18.89 -25.57 0.34
N GLU A 333 -17.96 -26.49 0.63
CA GLU A 333 -17.84 -27.80 -0.03
C GLU A 333 -19.06 -28.68 0.29
N GLU A 334 -19.48 -28.70 1.56
CA GLU A 334 -20.63 -29.47 2.00
C GLU A 334 -21.95 -28.94 1.41
N ALA A 335 -22.15 -27.61 1.42
CA ALA A 335 -23.30 -27.00 0.76
C ALA A 335 -23.31 -27.29 -0.76
N ALA A 336 -22.17 -27.26 -1.43
CA ALA A 336 -22.07 -27.61 -2.85
C ALA A 336 -22.32 -29.10 -3.11
N ARG A 337 -21.88 -29.99 -2.19
CA ARG A 337 -22.15 -31.43 -2.24
C ARG A 337 -23.66 -31.68 -2.13
N LEU A 338 -24.30 -31.11 -1.12
CA LEU A 338 -25.74 -31.25 -0.89
C LEU A 338 -26.57 -30.73 -2.08
N PHE A 339 -26.16 -29.60 -2.66
CA PHE A 339 -26.79 -29.06 -3.87
C PHE A 339 -26.83 -30.08 -5.02
N LYS A 340 -25.73 -30.77 -5.24
CA LYS A 340 -25.60 -31.77 -6.32
C LYS A 340 -26.37 -33.05 -6.00
N GLU A 341 -26.20 -33.58 -4.79
CA GLU A 341 -26.83 -34.84 -4.35
C GLU A 341 -28.35 -34.77 -4.35
N ARG A 342 -28.89 -33.62 -3.93
CA ARG A 342 -30.34 -33.38 -3.93
C ARG A 342 -30.88 -32.92 -5.28
N GLY A 343 -30.03 -32.75 -6.30
CA GLY A 343 -30.44 -32.29 -7.62
C GLY A 343 -31.06 -30.88 -7.60
N CYS A 344 -30.56 -29.99 -6.73
CA CYS A 344 -31.05 -28.62 -6.64
C CYS A 344 -30.70 -27.83 -7.92
N ASP A 345 -31.60 -26.94 -8.33
CA ASP A 345 -31.48 -26.09 -9.51
C ASP A 345 -31.42 -24.59 -9.18
N SER A 346 -31.58 -24.24 -7.92
CA SER A 346 -31.57 -22.88 -7.39
C SER A 346 -31.11 -22.86 -5.94
N MET A 347 -30.70 -21.69 -5.45
CA MET A 347 -30.21 -21.48 -4.09
C MET A 347 -30.87 -20.26 -3.45
N ILE A 348 -31.14 -20.36 -2.15
CA ILE A 348 -31.55 -19.25 -1.30
C ILE A 348 -30.62 -19.21 -0.09
N ALA A 349 -29.99 -18.06 0.18
CA ALA A 349 -29.23 -17.87 1.41
C ALA A 349 -30.06 -17.04 2.39
N VAL A 350 -30.37 -17.60 3.56
CA VAL A 350 -31.09 -16.91 4.64
C VAL A 350 -30.13 -16.69 5.80
N GLY A 351 -29.79 -15.44 6.07
CA GLY A 351 -28.82 -15.14 7.14
C GLY A 351 -28.10 -13.80 6.97
N GLY A 352 -27.05 -13.62 7.73
CA GLY A 352 -26.12 -12.50 7.58
C GLY A 352 -25.09 -12.76 6.48
N GLY A 353 -24.01 -11.96 6.48
CA GLY A 353 -22.93 -12.09 5.48
C GLY A 353 -22.34 -13.49 5.38
N SER A 354 -22.22 -14.22 6.51
CA SER A 354 -21.63 -15.57 6.53
C SER A 354 -22.43 -16.59 5.71
N ALA A 355 -23.76 -16.65 5.88
CA ALA A 355 -24.60 -17.55 5.11
C ALA A 355 -24.56 -17.23 3.60
N MET A 356 -24.56 -15.94 3.26
CA MET A 356 -24.46 -15.49 1.87
C MET A 356 -23.11 -15.82 1.26
N ASP A 357 -22.01 -15.63 2.00
CA ASP A 357 -20.67 -15.92 1.53
C ASP A 357 -20.44 -17.44 1.39
N CYS A 358 -21.03 -18.25 2.27
CA CYS A 358 -21.07 -19.71 2.12
C CYS A 358 -21.79 -20.12 0.83
N ALA A 359 -22.98 -19.58 0.58
CA ALA A 359 -23.75 -19.86 -0.64
C ALA A 359 -23.00 -19.42 -1.92
N LYS A 360 -22.31 -18.27 -1.89
CA LYS A 360 -21.45 -17.83 -3.01
C LYS A 360 -20.27 -18.76 -3.22
N GLY A 361 -19.62 -19.21 -2.12
CA GLY A 361 -18.52 -20.18 -2.17
C GLY A 361 -18.98 -21.54 -2.74
N ALA A 362 -20.12 -22.05 -2.29
CA ALA A 362 -20.75 -23.23 -2.87
C ALA A 362 -21.09 -23.03 -4.35
N GLY A 363 -21.64 -21.86 -4.70
CA GLY A 363 -21.89 -21.48 -6.09
C GLY A 363 -20.65 -21.47 -6.97
N ALA A 364 -19.51 -21.00 -6.43
CA ALA A 364 -18.22 -21.04 -7.14
C ALA A 364 -17.76 -22.47 -7.42
N LEU A 365 -17.94 -23.40 -6.47
CA LEU A 365 -17.65 -24.83 -6.64
C LEU A 365 -18.60 -25.51 -7.63
N ILE A 366 -19.87 -25.11 -7.64
CA ILE A 366 -20.85 -25.60 -8.63
C ILE A 366 -20.46 -25.16 -10.05
N ILE A 367 -20.02 -23.92 -10.22
CA ILE A 367 -19.56 -23.39 -11.51
C ILE A 367 -18.24 -24.06 -11.95
N LYS A 368 -17.32 -24.32 -11.01
CA LYS A 368 -15.98 -24.85 -11.28
C LYS A 368 -15.67 -26.11 -10.45
N PRO A 369 -16.34 -27.25 -10.74
CA PRO A 369 -16.28 -28.45 -9.91
C PRO A 369 -14.89 -29.13 -9.84
N LYS A 370 -13.99 -28.78 -10.77
CA LYS A 370 -12.63 -29.32 -10.82
C LYS A 370 -11.60 -28.43 -10.08
N ARG A 371 -12.02 -27.31 -9.48
CA ARG A 371 -11.14 -26.38 -8.76
C ARG A 371 -11.48 -26.34 -7.29
N THR A 372 -10.45 -26.13 -6.45
CA THR A 372 -10.63 -25.83 -5.03
C THR A 372 -10.90 -24.33 -4.82
N LEU A 373 -11.49 -23.95 -3.69
CA LEU A 373 -11.73 -22.56 -3.33
C LEU A 373 -10.43 -21.75 -3.23
N GLN A 374 -9.33 -22.38 -2.77
CA GLN A 374 -8.00 -21.77 -2.73
C GLN A 374 -7.48 -21.41 -4.14
N GLN A 375 -7.71 -22.26 -5.12
CA GLN A 375 -7.35 -22.00 -6.52
C GLN A 375 -8.18 -20.87 -7.13
N MET A 376 -9.36 -20.61 -6.58
CA MET A 376 -10.28 -19.54 -6.99
C MET A 376 -10.07 -18.23 -6.21
N ARG A 377 -9.18 -18.20 -5.21
CA ARG A 377 -8.83 -17.02 -4.42
C ARG A 377 -8.39 -15.85 -5.29
N GLY A 378 -8.97 -14.67 -5.07
CA GLY A 378 -8.62 -13.42 -5.75
C GLY A 378 -9.70 -12.92 -6.69
N VAL A 379 -9.30 -12.05 -7.62
CA VAL A 379 -10.23 -11.32 -8.50
C VAL A 379 -10.37 -12.02 -9.85
N LEU A 380 -11.63 -12.19 -10.31
CA LEU A 380 -11.99 -12.69 -11.65
C LEU A 380 -11.40 -14.07 -12.00
N ARG A 381 -11.36 -14.99 -11.02
CA ARG A 381 -10.90 -16.37 -11.25
C ARG A 381 -12.04 -17.36 -11.45
N VAL A 382 -13.28 -16.94 -11.23
CA VAL A 382 -14.49 -17.74 -11.41
C VAL A 382 -15.34 -17.11 -12.51
N PHE A 383 -15.55 -17.83 -13.60
CA PHE A 383 -16.42 -17.43 -14.71
C PHE A 383 -17.37 -18.57 -15.02
N GLY A 384 -18.65 -18.25 -15.16
CA GLY A 384 -19.69 -19.20 -15.49
C GLY A 384 -21.06 -18.70 -15.08
N LYS A 385 -22.06 -19.55 -15.23
CA LYS A 385 -23.45 -19.24 -14.90
C LYS A 385 -23.77 -19.79 -13.50
N LEU A 386 -24.00 -18.89 -12.55
CA LEU A 386 -24.47 -19.27 -11.21
C LEU A 386 -25.90 -19.82 -11.31
N PRO A 387 -26.27 -20.90 -10.59
CA PRO A 387 -27.66 -21.25 -10.39
C PRO A 387 -28.46 -20.05 -9.90
N LEU A 388 -29.77 -20.02 -10.14
CA LEU A 388 -30.61 -18.92 -9.66
C LEU A 388 -30.40 -18.76 -8.15
N PHE A 389 -29.94 -17.57 -7.73
CA PHE A 389 -29.55 -17.31 -6.36
C PHE A 389 -30.31 -16.12 -5.80
N ILE A 390 -31.01 -16.32 -4.68
CA ILE A 390 -31.76 -15.32 -3.94
C ILE A 390 -31.11 -15.15 -2.57
N ALA A 391 -30.83 -13.92 -2.17
CA ALA A 391 -30.30 -13.58 -0.85
C ALA A 391 -31.41 -13.02 0.05
N VAL A 392 -31.46 -13.50 1.29
CA VAL A 392 -32.44 -13.07 2.33
C VAL A 392 -31.65 -12.58 3.54
N PRO A 393 -31.31 -11.27 3.59
CA PRO A 393 -30.53 -10.72 4.68
C PRO A 393 -31.32 -10.67 5.98
N THR A 394 -30.79 -11.28 7.04
CA THR A 394 -31.31 -11.17 8.41
C THR A 394 -30.61 -10.08 9.21
N THR A 395 -29.67 -9.35 8.60
CA THR A 395 -28.97 -8.19 9.16
C THR A 395 -29.04 -7.02 8.18
N ALA A 396 -29.00 -5.79 8.69
CA ALA A 396 -29.00 -4.57 7.87
C ALA A 396 -27.63 -3.88 7.94
N GLY A 397 -26.59 -4.51 7.35
CA GLY A 397 -25.23 -3.99 7.49
C GLY A 397 -24.28 -4.39 6.38
N THR A 398 -23.98 -5.67 6.26
CA THR A 398 -22.91 -6.20 5.42
C THR A 398 -23.07 -5.92 3.92
N GLY A 399 -24.29 -5.73 3.44
CA GLY A 399 -24.58 -5.56 2.02
C GLY A 399 -24.22 -6.78 1.16
N SER A 400 -23.96 -7.96 1.79
CA SER A 400 -23.54 -9.16 1.06
C SER A 400 -24.55 -9.63 0.02
N GLU A 401 -25.82 -9.29 0.20
CA GLU A 401 -26.90 -9.52 -0.77
C GLU A 401 -26.68 -8.82 -2.12
N THR A 402 -25.78 -7.84 -2.17
CA THR A 402 -25.46 -7.09 -3.41
C THR A 402 -24.04 -7.30 -3.91
N THR A 403 -23.19 -7.93 -3.11
CA THR A 403 -21.76 -8.02 -3.44
C THR A 403 -21.43 -9.18 -4.36
N ILE A 404 -20.33 -9.00 -5.11
CA ILE A 404 -19.69 -9.99 -5.97
C ILE A 404 -18.61 -10.79 -5.24
N ALA A 405 -18.43 -10.55 -3.95
CA ALA A 405 -17.38 -11.13 -3.12
C ALA A 405 -17.94 -12.21 -2.19
N ALA A 406 -17.16 -13.25 -1.96
CA ALA A 406 -17.32 -14.24 -0.90
C ALA A 406 -16.05 -14.27 -0.05
N VAL A 407 -16.18 -14.07 1.26
CA VAL A 407 -15.08 -14.10 2.22
C VAL A 407 -15.13 -15.44 2.97
N ILE A 408 -14.07 -16.24 2.81
CA ILE A 408 -14.02 -17.63 3.26
C ILE A 408 -12.74 -17.83 4.09
N VAL A 409 -12.81 -18.70 5.08
CA VAL A 409 -11.67 -19.14 5.88
C VAL A 409 -11.23 -20.53 5.42
N ASP A 410 -9.95 -20.69 5.17
CA ASP A 410 -9.37 -22.00 4.88
C ASP A 410 -9.31 -22.84 6.15
N ASP A 411 -9.91 -24.03 6.14
CA ASP A 411 -9.96 -24.93 7.31
C ASP A 411 -8.58 -25.38 7.78
N LYS A 412 -7.64 -25.55 6.83
CA LYS A 412 -6.31 -26.08 7.11
C LYS A 412 -5.34 -25.01 7.62
N THR A 413 -5.32 -23.87 6.93
CA THR A 413 -4.36 -22.80 7.22
C THR A 413 -4.91 -21.73 8.15
N ARG A 414 -6.23 -21.70 8.34
CA ARG A 414 -6.98 -20.64 9.04
C ARG A 414 -6.86 -19.26 8.40
N ASP A 415 -6.31 -19.21 7.18
CA ASP A 415 -6.20 -17.97 6.40
C ASP A 415 -7.57 -17.53 5.90
N LYS A 416 -7.89 -16.26 6.11
CA LYS A 416 -9.09 -15.63 5.55
C LYS A 416 -8.77 -15.09 4.16
N PHE A 417 -9.53 -15.52 3.15
CA PHE A 417 -9.35 -15.09 1.77
C PHE A 417 -10.68 -14.72 1.10
N THR A 418 -10.59 -14.01 0.00
CA THR A 418 -11.76 -13.54 -0.74
C THR A 418 -11.75 -14.06 -2.17
N ILE A 419 -12.90 -14.50 -2.65
CA ILE A 419 -13.18 -14.80 -4.06
C ILE A 419 -14.07 -13.68 -4.58
N ILE A 420 -13.63 -12.98 -5.63
CA ILE A 420 -14.35 -11.84 -6.21
C ILE A 420 -14.64 -12.13 -7.68
N SER A 421 -15.91 -12.26 -8.03
CA SER A 421 -16.32 -12.44 -9.42
C SER A 421 -17.75 -11.98 -9.66
N PHE A 422 -18.00 -11.35 -10.80
CA PHE A 422 -19.33 -10.83 -11.17
C PHE A 422 -20.43 -11.89 -11.21
N CYS A 423 -20.08 -13.15 -11.52
CA CYS A 423 -21.03 -14.24 -11.54
C CYS A 423 -21.57 -14.63 -10.15
N LEU A 424 -20.85 -14.26 -9.05
CA LEU A 424 -21.26 -14.60 -7.68
C LEU A 424 -22.31 -13.65 -7.10
N ALA A 425 -22.62 -12.53 -7.77
CA ALA A 425 -23.68 -11.63 -7.33
C ALA A 425 -25.03 -12.38 -7.31
N PRO A 426 -25.82 -12.25 -6.22
CA PRO A 426 -27.17 -12.77 -6.20
C PRO A 426 -28.03 -12.22 -7.36
N HIS A 427 -29.02 -12.95 -7.77
CA HIS A 427 -29.97 -12.50 -8.79
C HIS A 427 -31.03 -11.58 -8.20
N TYR A 428 -31.41 -11.90 -6.97
CA TYR A 428 -32.46 -11.22 -6.23
C TYR A 428 -32.09 -11.10 -4.76
N ALA A 429 -32.65 -10.09 -4.07
CA ALA A 429 -32.51 -9.90 -2.64
C ALA A 429 -33.89 -9.63 -2.02
N ILE A 430 -34.30 -10.43 -1.02
CA ILE A 430 -35.53 -10.22 -0.28
C ILE A 430 -35.29 -9.21 0.83
N LEU A 431 -35.93 -8.04 0.77
CA LEU A 431 -35.81 -6.99 1.79
C LEU A 431 -37.06 -7.00 2.68
N ASP A 432 -37.16 -8.04 3.50
CA ASP A 432 -38.31 -8.25 4.41
C ASP A 432 -37.94 -7.83 5.84
N PRO A 433 -38.63 -6.81 6.43
CA PRO A 433 -38.34 -6.34 7.78
C PRO A 433 -38.55 -7.43 8.85
N GLU A 434 -39.41 -8.42 8.63
CA GLU A 434 -39.62 -9.53 9.57
C GLU A 434 -38.31 -10.29 9.85
N MET A 435 -37.44 -10.38 8.88
CA MET A 435 -36.13 -11.04 9.01
C MET A 435 -35.20 -10.31 10.00
N THR A 436 -35.51 -9.06 10.34
CA THR A 436 -34.65 -8.22 11.19
C THR A 436 -35.30 -7.74 12.49
N VAL A 437 -36.60 -7.96 12.67
CA VAL A 437 -37.34 -7.56 13.88
C VAL A 437 -36.80 -8.18 15.16
N GLY A 438 -36.34 -9.43 15.10
CA GLY A 438 -35.74 -10.15 16.23
C GLY A 438 -34.27 -9.81 16.52
N LEU A 439 -33.63 -8.91 15.75
CA LEU A 439 -32.22 -8.58 15.97
C LEU A 439 -32.00 -7.84 17.29
N PRO A 440 -31.02 -8.29 18.10
CA PRO A 440 -30.58 -7.55 19.30
C PRO A 440 -30.12 -6.12 18.96
N ALA A 441 -30.32 -5.19 19.93
CA ALA A 441 -29.97 -3.79 19.75
C ALA A 441 -28.48 -3.57 19.41
N ASN A 442 -27.57 -4.32 20.08
CA ASN A 442 -26.13 -4.25 19.81
C ASN A 442 -25.77 -4.71 18.38
N VAL A 443 -26.46 -5.73 17.85
CA VAL A 443 -26.26 -6.16 16.47
C VAL A 443 -26.82 -5.13 15.50
N THR A 444 -28.00 -4.57 15.80
CA THR A 444 -28.61 -3.49 15.00
C THR A 444 -27.70 -2.28 14.87
N SER A 445 -27.11 -1.81 15.99
CA SER A 445 -26.22 -0.64 15.99
C SER A 445 -24.91 -0.92 15.22
N THR A 446 -24.26 -2.03 15.51
CA THR A 446 -22.97 -2.36 14.88
C THR A 446 -23.10 -2.62 13.40
N THR A 447 -24.14 -3.34 12.96
CA THR A 447 -24.38 -3.56 11.52
C THR A 447 -24.84 -2.29 10.81
N GLY A 448 -25.65 -1.45 11.45
CA GLY A 448 -26.03 -0.16 10.88
C GLY A 448 -24.86 0.80 10.72
N MET A 449 -23.91 0.81 11.67
CA MET A 449 -22.68 1.58 11.55
C MET A 449 -21.73 1.01 10.48
N ASP A 450 -21.76 -0.30 10.29
CA ASP A 450 -21.04 -0.96 9.18
C ASP A 450 -21.58 -0.48 7.81
N ALA A 451 -22.90 -0.49 7.64
CA ALA A 451 -23.54 0.06 6.44
C ALA A 451 -23.20 1.55 6.22
N LEU A 452 -23.16 2.35 7.30
CA LEU A 452 -22.75 3.75 7.23
C LEU A 452 -21.30 3.87 6.74
N THR A 453 -20.42 3.05 7.29
CA THR A 453 -18.99 3.05 6.89
C THR A 453 -18.84 2.66 5.43
N HIS A 454 -19.53 1.62 4.96
CA HIS A 454 -19.58 1.24 3.56
C HIS A 454 -20.00 2.40 2.66
N ALA A 455 -21.07 3.10 3.02
CA ALA A 455 -21.57 4.24 2.25
C ALA A 455 -20.59 5.40 2.21
N VAL A 456 -20.01 5.79 3.36
CA VAL A 456 -19.04 6.88 3.45
C VAL A 456 -17.78 6.56 2.64
N GLU A 457 -17.21 5.38 2.82
CA GLU A 457 -16.00 4.99 2.09
C GLU A 457 -16.25 4.85 0.58
N ALA A 458 -17.40 4.32 0.16
CA ALA A 458 -17.77 4.30 -1.24
C ALA A 458 -17.93 5.71 -1.83
N TYR A 459 -18.41 6.68 -1.05
CA TYR A 459 -18.56 8.07 -1.50
C TYR A 459 -17.23 8.78 -1.70
N ILE A 460 -16.30 8.64 -0.74
CA ILE A 460 -14.99 9.33 -0.77
C ILE A 460 -13.94 8.58 -1.60
N GLY A 461 -14.18 7.33 -1.96
CA GLY A 461 -13.24 6.47 -2.67
C GLY A 461 -12.87 7.00 -4.07
N GLY A 462 -11.62 6.75 -4.50
CA GLY A 462 -11.12 7.19 -5.81
C GLY A 462 -11.81 6.54 -7.02
N SER A 463 -12.43 5.37 -6.84
CA SER A 463 -13.16 4.62 -7.87
C SER A 463 -14.67 4.92 -7.90
N THR A 464 -15.16 5.85 -7.09
CA THR A 464 -16.58 6.22 -7.05
C THR A 464 -17.09 6.72 -8.41
N THR A 465 -18.31 6.30 -8.78
CA THR A 465 -19.02 6.70 -9.98
C THR A 465 -20.20 7.61 -9.61
N ARG A 466 -20.89 8.20 -10.61
CA ARG A 466 -22.10 8.98 -10.35
C ARG A 466 -23.19 8.13 -9.71
N LEU A 467 -23.34 6.87 -10.14
CA LEU A 467 -24.32 5.93 -9.58
C LEU A 467 -23.98 5.57 -8.14
N THR A 468 -22.75 5.13 -7.87
CA THR A 468 -22.35 4.71 -6.52
C THR A 468 -22.40 5.86 -5.53
N ARG A 469 -22.09 7.09 -5.95
CA ARG A 469 -22.25 8.28 -5.13
C ARG A 469 -23.71 8.55 -4.77
N LYS A 470 -24.64 8.39 -5.74
CA LYS A 470 -26.09 8.51 -5.48
C LYS A 470 -26.55 7.48 -4.45
N MET A 471 -26.16 6.21 -4.62
CA MET A 471 -26.51 5.14 -3.69
C MET A 471 -25.92 5.36 -2.29
N ALA A 472 -24.68 5.78 -2.20
CA ALA A 472 -24.00 6.09 -0.94
C ALA A 472 -24.70 7.22 -0.17
N VAL A 473 -25.05 8.32 -0.85
CA VAL A 473 -25.77 9.45 -0.23
C VAL A 473 -27.17 9.03 0.24
N GLU A 474 -27.88 8.22 -0.56
CA GLU A 474 -29.19 7.68 -0.18
C GLU A 474 -29.08 6.80 1.08
N ALA A 475 -28.09 5.90 1.12
CA ALA A 475 -27.84 5.06 2.29
C ALA A 475 -27.56 5.90 3.55
N VAL A 476 -26.68 6.91 3.47
CA VAL A 476 -26.35 7.79 4.62
C VAL A 476 -27.60 8.52 5.13
N LYS A 477 -28.43 9.08 4.24
CA LYS A 477 -29.66 9.78 4.62
C LYS A 477 -30.63 8.86 5.36
N ILE A 478 -30.81 7.63 4.86
CA ILE A 478 -31.71 6.67 5.45
C ILE A 478 -31.17 6.19 6.80
N ILE A 479 -29.89 5.86 6.91
CA ILE A 479 -29.28 5.40 8.15
C ILE A 479 -29.41 6.48 9.23
N ARG A 480 -29.08 7.73 8.89
CA ARG A 480 -29.21 8.86 9.81
C ARG A 480 -30.63 9.01 10.37
N ALA A 481 -31.63 8.82 9.52
CA ALA A 481 -33.03 9.00 9.91
C ALA A 481 -33.62 7.82 10.69
N ASN A 482 -33.09 6.59 10.53
CA ASN A 482 -33.76 5.38 11.00
C ASN A 482 -32.95 4.50 11.95
N LEU A 483 -31.61 4.62 11.99
CA LEU A 483 -30.77 3.74 12.81
C LEU A 483 -31.12 3.84 14.30
N TYR A 484 -31.26 5.05 14.82
CA TYR A 484 -31.61 5.27 16.22
C TYR A 484 -32.96 4.64 16.57
N THR A 485 -33.97 4.84 15.73
CA THR A 485 -35.29 4.23 15.91
C THR A 485 -35.22 2.70 15.85
N ALA A 486 -34.49 2.13 14.88
CA ALA A 486 -34.33 0.69 14.78
C ALA A 486 -33.55 0.09 15.96
N TYR A 487 -32.67 0.88 16.58
CA TYR A 487 -31.92 0.50 17.77
C TYR A 487 -32.78 0.52 19.04
N THR A 488 -33.55 1.60 19.26
CA THR A 488 -34.35 1.81 20.47
C THR A 488 -35.68 1.07 20.42
N ASP A 489 -36.31 0.96 19.25
CA ASP A 489 -37.53 0.21 18.97
C ASP A 489 -37.29 -0.84 17.88
N GLY A 490 -36.74 -1.98 18.32
CA GLY A 490 -36.44 -3.10 17.42
C GLY A 490 -37.64 -3.70 16.70
N LYS A 491 -38.89 -3.45 17.16
CA LYS A 491 -40.11 -3.93 16.55
C LYS A 491 -40.68 -2.99 15.47
N ASN A 492 -40.10 -1.81 15.29
CA ASN A 492 -40.50 -0.84 14.29
C ASN A 492 -40.18 -1.34 12.87
N LYS A 493 -41.13 -2.00 12.23
CA LYS A 493 -40.98 -2.59 10.89
C LYS A 493 -40.64 -1.57 9.82
N TYR A 494 -41.10 -0.32 9.95
CA TYR A 494 -40.73 0.75 9.02
C TYR A 494 -39.23 1.05 9.10
N ALA A 495 -38.72 1.32 10.31
CA ALA A 495 -37.32 1.57 10.52
C ALA A 495 -36.42 0.38 10.07
N ARG A 496 -36.85 -0.86 10.38
CA ARG A 496 -36.17 -2.09 9.93
C ARG A 496 -36.08 -2.19 8.41
N ARG A 497 -37.21 -1.99 7.71
CA ARG A 497 -37.24 -1.98 6.23
C ARG A 497 -36.32 -0.90 5.65
N ARG A 498 -36.36 0.30 6.23
CA ARG A 498 -35.50 1.40 5.78
C ARG A 498 -34.01 1.07 5.98
N MET A 499 -33.63 0.46 7.09
CA MET A 499 -32.27 0.04 7.36
C MET A 499 -31.81 -1.07 6.41
N GLN A 500 -32.64 -2.05 6.08
CA GLN A 500 -32.28 -3.06 5.06
C GLN A 500 -32.07 -2.42 3.69
N TYR A 501 -32.95 -1.51 3.29
CA TYR A 501 -32.77 -0.79 2.02
C TYR A 501 -31.52 0.08 2.00
N ALA A 502 -31.18 0.70 3.14
CA ALA A 502 -29.94 1.46 3.27
C ALA A 502 -28.70 0.56 3.14
N ALA A 503 -28.70 -0.62 3.78
CA ALA A 503 -27.62 -1.61 3.66
C ALA A 503 -27.49 -2.11 2.20
N TYR A 504 -28.61 -2.36 1.54
CA TYR A 504 -28.65 -2.70 0.11
C TYR A 504 -28.02 -1.59 -0.77
N CYS A 505 -28.40 -0.32 -0.55
CA CYS A 505 -27.82 0.82 -1.28
C CYS A 505 -26.31 0.98 -1.00
N ALA A 506 -25.90 0.86 0.27
CA ALA A 506 -24.49 0.89 0.65
C ALA A 506 -23.72 -0.26 -0.01
N GLY A 507 -24.32 -1.46 -0.04
CA GLY A 507 -23.79 -2.65 -0.68
C GLY A 507 -23.57 -2.47 -2.18
N LEU A 508 -24.53 -1.90 -2.90
CA LEU A 508 -24.39 -1.55 -4.32
C LEU A 508 -23.28 -0.53 -4.55
N ALA A 509 -23.15 0.46 -3.64
CA ALA A 509 -22.14 1.49 -3.75
C ALA A 509 -20.74 0.92 -3.58
N PHE A 510 -20.46 0.19 -2.48
CA PHE A 510 -19.10 -0.28 -2.22
C PHE A 510 -18.69 -1.48 -3.08
N THR A 511 -19.60 -2.28 -3.57
CA THR A 511 -19.28 -3.37 -4.52
C THR A 511 -18.52 -2.86 -5.74
N ILE A 512 -18.86 -1.65 -6.20
CA ILE A 512 -18.23 -0.99 -7.35
C ILE A 512 -17.08 -0.08 -6.92
N SER A 513 -17.24 0.67 -5.82
CA SER A 513 -16.30 1.70 -5.39
C SER A 513 -15.23 1.18 -4.43
N TYR A 514 -15.35 -0.06 -3.99
CA TYR A 514 -14.56 -0.69 -2.93
C TYR A 514 -14.76 -0.06 -1.55
N VAL A 515 -14.18 -0.70 -0.54
CA VAL A 515 -14.03 -0.18 0.82
C VAL A 515 -12.70 0.55 0.96
N GLY A 516 -12.56 1.36 2.00
CA GLY A 516 -11.41 2.23 2.18
C GLY A 516 -10.55 1.87 3.41
N TYR A 517 -10.09 2.93 4.07
CA TYR A 517 -9.11 2.85 5.13
C TYR A 517 -9.68 2.32 6.45
N VAL A 518 -10.94 2.66 6.75
CA VAL A 518 -11.66 2.17 7.95
C VAL A 518 -11.73 0.66 7.93
N HIS A 519 -12.20 0.07 6.83
CA HIS A 519 -12.27 -1.38 6.68
C HIS A 519 -10.90 -2.05 6.67
N ALA A 520 -9.86 -1.43 6.09
CA ALA A 520 -8.51 -1.99 6.09
C ALA A 520 -7.97 -2.13 7.52
N VAL A 521 -8.24 -1.16 8.40
CA VAL A 521 -7.85 -1.21 9.81
C VAL A 521 -8.74 -2.20 10.59
N ALA A 522 -10.06 -2.14 10.38
CA ALA A 522 -11.03 -3.02 11.04
C ALA A 522 -10.78 -4.51 10.74
N HIS A 523 -10.48 -4.86 9.49
CA HIS A 523 -10.09 -6.24 9.11
C HIS A 523 -8.83 -6.70 9.83
N SER A 524 -7.84 -5.81 9.99
CA SER A 524 -6.60 -6.14 10.70
C SER A 524 -6.83 -6.37 12.19
N LEU A 525 -7.70 -5.57 12.82
CA LEU A 525 -8.11 -5.73 14.22
C LEU A 525 -8.94 -7.01 14.42
N GLY A 526 -9.91 -7.24 13.53
CA GLY A 526 -10.73 -8.46 13.54
C GLY A 526 -9.90 -9.72 13.40
N GLY A 527 -8.92 -9.73 12.47
CA GLY A 527 -8.04 -10.88 12.24
C GLY A 527 -7.09 -11.16 13.42
N LYS A 528 -6.59 -10.12 14.10
CA LYS A 528 -5.61 -10.28 15.18
C LYS A 528 -6.24 -10.42 16.57
N TYR A 529 -7.34 -9.72 16.81
CA TYR A 529 -7.93 -9.61 18.16
C TYR A 529 -9.37 -10.12 18.23
N ASN A 530 -9.89 -10.69 17.14
CA ASN A 530 -11.28 -11.16 17.05
C ASN A 530 -12.32 -10.07 17.39
N THR A 531 -11.99 -8.80 17.11
CA THR A 531 -12.89 -7.67 17.36
C THR A 531 -14.09 -7.75 16.43
N PRO A 532 -15.35 -7.57 16.92
CA PRO A 532 -16.53 -7.53 16.06
C PRO A 532 -16.41 -6.47 14.98
N HIS A 533 -16.64 -6.85 13.72
CA HIS A 533 -16.35 -6.03 12.54
C HIS A 533 -17.05 -4.68 12.55
N GLY A 534 -18.38 -4.68 12.75
CA GLY A 534 -19.14 -3.43 12.77
C GLY A 534 -18.80 -2.51 13.94
N LEU A 535 -18.41 -3.06 15.09
CA LEU A 535 -17.89 -2.27 16.22
C LEU A 535 -16.56 -1.61 15.87
N ALA A 536 -15.63 -2.36 15.28
CA ALA A 536 -14.34 -1.81 14.84
C ALA A 536 -14.56 -0.65 13.84
N ASN A 537 -15.44 -0.84 12.85
CA ASN A 537 -15.77 0.21 11.89
C ASN A 537 -16.38 1.45 12.57
N ALA A 538 -17.31 1.26 13.51
CA ALA A 538 -17.94 2.37 14.24
C ALA A 538 -16.93 3.22 15.02
N VAL A 539 -15.97 2.56 15.68
CA VAL A 539 -14.91 3.24 16.45
C VAL A 539 -13.90 3.95 15.57
N ILE A 540 -13.54 3.36 14.43
CA ILE A 540 -12.46 3.89 13.57
C ILE A 540 -12.97 5.02 12.66
N LEU A 541 -14.23 4.95 12.20
CA LEU A 541 -14.81 5.88 11.22
C LEU A 541 -14.59 7.37 11.56
N PRO A 542 -14.75 7.85 12.81
CA PRO A 542 -14.56 9.26 13.13
C PRO A 542 -13.10 9.75 13.01
N TYR A 543 -12.13 8.85 12.93
CA TYR A 543 -10.69 9.17 12.91
C TYR A 543 -10.08 9.09 11.49
N VAL A 544 -10.83 8.66 10.52
CA VAL A 544 -10.40 8.48 9.13
C VAL A 544 -11.12 9.46 8.18
#